data_70dbf7429952886118d9aac6ffb55fd6
#
_entry.id   70dbf7429952886118d9aac6ffb55fd6
#
_cell.length_a   1.000
_cell.length_b   1.000
_cell.length_c   1.000
_cell.angle_alpha   90.00
_cell.angle_beta   90.00
_cell.angle_gamma   90.00
#
_symmetry.space_group_name_H-M   'P 1'
#
loop_
_entity.id
_entity.type
_entity.pdbx_description
1 polymer ?
#
loop_
_entity_poly.entity_id
_entity_poly.type
_entity_poly.pdbx_seq_one_letter_code
_entity_poly.pdbx_strand_id
1 'polypeptide(L)'
;MYERILKRICEKIHNRQYVMTQHARKEMMDDGLSIYDVEHGILTGRILERQKDVETAEWKYRVRGKIFNNDTIEVVVKLSSTGKLVIITVYLLYE
;
A
#
# COMPACT_ATOMS: atom_id res chain seq x y z
N MET A 1 -9.26 2.15 -14.90
CA MET A 1 -8.15 1.37 -15.47
C MET A 1 -7.62 0.32 -14.50
N TYR A 2 -7.56 0.64 -13.20
CA TYR A 2 -6.96 -0.27 -12.21
C TYR A 2 -8.00 -0.87 -11.26
N GLU A 3 -9.28 -0.83 -11.59
CA GLU A 3 -10.35 -1.22 -10.66
C GLU A 3 -10.22 -2.67 -10.20
N ARG A 4 -9.89 -3.57 -11.13
CA ARG A 4 -9.76 -5.00 -10.82
C ARG A 4 -8.59 -5.26 -9.88
N ILE A 5 -7.45 -4.61 -10.13
CA ILE A 5 -6.26 -4.75 -9.29
C ILE A 5 -6.50 -4.14 -7.92
N LEU A 6 -7.13 -2.97 -7.86
CA LEU A 6 -7.44 -2.31 -6.59
C LEU A 6 -8.37 -3.18 -5.75
N LYS A 7 -9.35 -3.82 -6.37
CA LYS A 7 -10.25 -4.72 -5.67
C LYS A 7 -9.47 -5.89 -5.04
N ARG A 8 -8.54 -6.48 -5.79
CA ARG A 8 -7.70 -7.56 -5.27
C ARG A 8 -6.82 -7.10 -4.11
N ILE A 9 -6.24 -5.89 -4.23
CA ILE A 9 -5.43 -5.31 -3.17
C ILE A 9 -6.27 -5.13 -1.90
N CYS A 10 -7.47 -4.56 -2.04
CA CYS A 10 -8.36 -4.35 -0.90
C CYS A 10 -8.81 -5.66 -0.26
N GLU A 11 -9.05 -6.69 -1.05
CA GLU A 11 -9.40 -8.02 -0.53
C GLU A 11 -8.27 -8.58 0.33
N LYS A 12 -7.01 -8.40 -0.10
CA LYS A 12 -5.87 -8.85 0.69
C LYS A 12 -5.77 -8.11 2.02
N ILE A 13 -6.08 -6.82 2.03
CA ILE A 13 -6.11 -6.04 3.27
C ILE A 13 -7.21 -6.56 4.20
N HIS A 14 -8.44 -6.72 3.68
CA HIS A 14 -9.57 -7.21 4.48
C HIS A 14 -9.30 -8.60 5.08
N ASN A 15 -8.65 -9.46 4.33
CA ASN A 15 -8.39 -10.84 4.75
C ASN A 15 -7.07 -10.97 5.52
N ARG A 16 -6.37 -9.88 5.77
CA ARG A 16 -5.08 -9.85 6.45
C ARG A 16 -4.04 -10.74 5.78
N GLN A 17 -4.11 -10.82 4.46
CA GLN A 17 -3.18 -11.58 3.63
C GLN A 17 -2.10 -10.67 3.05
N TYR A 18 -1.39 -9.99 3.95
CA TYR A 18 -0.34 -9.06 3.55
C TYR A 18 0.81 -9.10 4.54
N VAL A 19 1.96 -8.64 4.07
CA VAL A 19 3.16 -8.45 4.88
C VAL A 19 3.72 -7.07 4.60
N MET A 20 4.48 -6.52 5.54
CA MET A 20 5.20 -5.27 5.36
C MET A 20 6.70 -5.55 5.33
N THR A 21 7.42 -4.86 4.45
CA THR A 21 8.88 -4.88 4.49
C THR A 21 9.35 -4.13 5.74
N GLN A 22 10.59 -4.38 6.16
CA GLN A 22 11.19 -3.62 7.27
C GLN A 22 11.26 -2.14 6.95
N HIS A 23 11.54 -1.80 5.69
CA HIS A 23 11.58 -0.42 5.23
C HIS A 23 10.22 0.26 5.40
N ALA A 24 9.15 -0.38 4.96
CA ALA A 24 7.80 0.17 5.10
C ALA A 24 7.42 0.32 6.57
N ARG A 25 7.77 -0.65 7.41
CA ARG A 25 7.49 -0.61 8.84
C ARG A 25 8.20 0.57 9.50
N LYS A 26 9.47 0.78 9.15
CA LYS A 26 10.23 1.90 9.68
C LYS A 26 9.62 3.23 9.27
N GLU A 27 9.26 3.37 8.00
CA GLU A 27 8.62 4.59 7.50
C GLU A 27 7.29 4.86 8.23
N MET A 28 6.49 3.83 8.41
CA MET A 28 5.24 3.94 9.15
C MET A 28 5.47 4.47 10.57
N MET A 29 6.43 3.90 11.27
CA MET A 29 6.75 4.31 12.64
C MET A 29 7.33 5.72 12.69
N ASP A 30 8.21 6.07 11.77
CA ASP A 30 8.82 7.39 11.71
C ASP A 30 7.79 8.50 11.50
N ASP A 31 6.72 8.20 10.77
CA ASP A 31 5.63 9.15 10.52
C ASP A 31 4.52 9.09 11.59
N GLY A 32 4.71 8.28 12.62
CA GLY A 32 3.72 8.15 13.69
C GLY A 32 2.43 7.47 13.26
N LEU A 33 2.48 6.65 12.21
CA LEU A 33 1.31 5.96 11.68
C LEU A 33 1.16 4.59 12.32
N SER A 34 -0.08 4.14 12.46
CA SER A 34 -0.38 2.77 12.86
C SER A 34 -0.65 1.91 11.64
N ILE A 35 -0.65 0.59 11.85
CA ILE A 35 -1.04 -0.33 10.77
C ILE A 35 -2.47 -0.07 10.29
N TYR A 36 -3.35 0.38 11.19
CA TYR A 36 -4.74 0.70 10.84
C TYR A 36 -4.82 1.91 9.93
N ASP A 37 -3.94 2.90 10.11
CA ASP A 37 -3.83 4.04 9.20
C ASP A 37 -3.44 3.57 7.80
N VAL A 38 -2.47 2.67 7.71
CA VAL A 38 -2.01 2.14 6.43
C VAL A 38 -3.13 1.35 5.74
N GLU A 39 -3.82 0.49 6.48
CA GLU A 39 -4.96 -0.28 5.95
C GLU A 39 -6.04 0.66 5.45
N HIS A 40 -6.41 1.66 6.25
CA HIS A 40 -7.44 2.63 5.87
C HIS A 40 -7.05 3.41 4.62
N GLY A 41 -5.77 3.80 4.54
CA GLY A 41 -5.25 4.50 3.36
C GLY A 41 -5.39 3.69 2.09
N ILE A 42 -5.12 2.39 2.16
CA ILE A 42 -5.28 1.50 1.01
C ILE A 42 -6.76 1.33 0.67
N LEU A 43 -7.60 1.08 1.69
CA LEU A 43 -9.03 0.81 1.49
C LEU A 43 -9.79 2.02 0.95
N THR A 44 -9.36 3.23 1.26
CA THR A 44 -9.97 4.47 0.75
C THR A 44 -9.26 5.01 -0.47
N GLY A 45 -8.23 4.33 -0.91
CA GLY A 45 -7.29 4.84 -1.90
C GLY A 45 -7.67 4.54 -3.33
N ARG A 46 -6.84 5.08 -4.21
CA ARG A 46 -6.88 4.79 -5.64
C ARG A 46 -5.46 4.57 -6.12
N ILE A 47 -5.31 3.75 -7.14
CA ILE A 47 -4.00 3.50 -7.75
C ILE A 47 -3.70 4.68 -8.68
N LEU A 48 -2.57 5.35 -8.44
CA LEU A 48 -2.13 6.47 -9.27
C LEU A 48 -1.31 6.00 -10.46
N GLU A 49 -0.49 4.97 -10.26
CA GLU A 49 0.35 4.44 -11.32
C GLU A 49 0.81 3.03 -10.97
N ARG A 50 1.28 2.34 -11.98
CA ARG A 50 2.01 1.08 -11.77
C ARG A 50 3.40 1.21 -12.37
N GLN A 51 4.33 0.46 -11.79
CA GLN A 51 5.72 0.48 -12.18
C GLN A 51 6.26 -0.93 -12.15
N LYS A 52 6.99 -1.32 -13.17
CA LYS A 52 7.56 -2.67 -13.21
C LYS A 52 8.86 -2.68 -12.42
N ASP A 53 9.00 -3.64 -11.53
CA ASP A 53 10.23 -3.87 -10.82
C ASP A 53 11.24 -4.49 -11.78
N VAL A 54 12.40 -3.84 -11.95
CA VAL A 54 13.39 -4.26 -12.93
C VAL A 54 14.00 -5.62 -12.58
N GLU A 55 14.16 -5.92 -11.30
CA GLU A 55 14.81 -7.15 -10.85
C GLU A 55 13.88 -8.35 -10.89
N THR A 56 12.63 -8.19 -10.45
CA THR A 56 11.69 -9.29 -10.29
C THR A 56 10.70 -9.41 -11.42
N ALA A 57 10.61 -8.39 -12.28
CA ALA A 57 9.60 -8.25 -13.33
C ALA A 57 8.16 -8.22 -12.78
N GLU A 58 8.00 -7.98 -11.48
CA GLU A 58 6.69 -7.85 -10.85
C GLU A 58 6.22 -6.41 -10.91
N TRP A 59 4.88 -6.23 -10.92
CA TRP A 59 4.29 -4.89 -10.92
C TRP A 59 4.14 -4.36 -9.49
N LYS A 60 4.53 -3.08 -9.30
CA LYS A 60 4.29 -2.32 -8.08
C LYS A 60 3.22 -1.27 -8.36
N TYR A 61 2.39 -1.01 -7.38
CA TYR A 61 1.29 -0.06 -7.49
C TYR A 61 1.42 0.99 -6.41
N ARG A 62 1.30 2.26 -6.81
CA ARG A 62 1.29 3.38 -5.88
C ARG A 62 -0.16 3.77 -5.61
N VAL A 63 -0.57 3.59 -4.36
CA VAL A 63 -1.93 3.84 -3.89
C VAL A 63 -1.93 5.09 -3.03
N ARG A 64 -2.81 6.02 -3.33
CA ARG A 64 -2.99 7.23 -2.51
C ARG A 64 -4.36 7.20 -1.87
N GLY A 65 -4.42 7.36 -0.55
CA GLY A 65 -5.66 7.34 0.20
C GLY A 65 -5.60 8.26 1.40
N LYS A 66 -6.57 8.10 2.29
CA LYS A 66 -6.70 8.91 3.50
C LYS A 66 -6.53 8.06 4.73
N ILE A 67 -5.85 8.59 5.73
CA ILE A 67 -5.81 7.98 7.07
C ILE A 67 -6.96 8.55 7.90
N PHE A 68 -7.11 8.05 9.13
CA PHE A 68 -8.29 8.37 9.95
C PHE A 68 -8.45 9.85 10.27
N ASN A 69 -7.36 10.61 10.38
CA ASN A 69 -7.43 12.06 10.62
C ASN A 69 -7.58 12.86 9.33
N ASN A 70 -7.83 12.18 8.22
CA ASN A 70 -8.04 12.77 6.89
C ASN A 70 -6.75 13.30 6.21
N ASP A 71 -5.58 13.04 6.78
CA ASP A 71 -4.33 13.31 6.08
C ASP A 71 -4.15 12.32 4.92
N THR A 72 -3.38 12.73 3.93
CA THR A 72 -3.13 11.89 2.74
C THR A 72 -1.92 11.00 2.96
N ILE A 73 -2.07 9.72 2.61
CA ILE A 73 -0.99 8.74 2.68
C ILE A 73 -0.77 8.14 1.29
N GLU A 74 0.48 7.81 0.98
CA GLU A 74 0.80 6.99 -0.19
C GLU A 74 1.47 5.70 0.26
N VAL A 75 1.07 4.61 -0.39
CA VAL A 75 1.57 3.27 -0.09
C VAL A 75 1.95 2.61 -1.39
N VAL A 76 3.15 2.06 -1.46
CA VAL A 76 3.57 1.25 -2.62
C VAL A 76 3.42 -0.20 -2.25
N VAL A 77 2.69 -0.95 -3.07
CA VAL A 77 2.39 -2.36 -2.80
C VAL A 77 2.64 -3.19 -4.05
N LYS A 78 2.82 -4.50 -3.85
CA LYS A 78 2.83 -5.46 -4.96
C LYS A 78 2.09 -6.73 -4.55
N LEU A 79 1.50 -7.39 -5.55
CA LEU A 79 0.90 -8.71 -5.36
C LEU A 79 1.98 -9.74 -5.66
N SER A 80 2.40 -10.46 -4.64
CA SER A 80 3.49 -11.42 -4.79
C SER A 80 2.99 -12.73 -5.39
N SER A 81 3.94 -13.53 -5.90
CA SER A 81 3.63 -14.85 -6.44
C SER A 81 3.11 -15.82 -5.38
N THR A 82 3.32 -15.52 -4.10
CA THR A 82 2.81 -16.35 -3.00
C THR A 82 1.35 -16.07 -2.67
N GLY A 83 0.74 -15.10 -3.35
CA GLY A 83 -0.64 -14.71 -3.11
C GLY A 83 -0.82 -13.67 -2.02
N LYS A 84 0.26 -13.23 -1.38
CA LYS A 84 0.18 -12.17 -0.38
C LYS A 84 0.47 -10.82 -1.00
N LEU A 85 -0.15 -9.79 -0.45
CA LEU A 85 0.19 -8.40 -0.77
C LEU A 85 1.44 -8.03 0.02
N VAL A 86 2.38 -7.37 -0.61
CA VAL A 86 3.59 -6.87 0.05
C VAL A 86 3.54 -5.36 0.07
N ILE A 87 3.56 -4.76 1.25
CA ILE A 87 3.62 -3.32 1.43
C ILE A 87 5.09 -2.94 1.48
N ILE A 88 5.55 -2.19 0.47
CA ILE A 88 6.96 -1.91 0.23
C ILE A 88 7.38 -0.56 0.81
N THR A 89 6.50 0.44 0.67
CA THR A 89 6.79 1.82 1.04
C THR A 89 5.55 2.46 1.60
N VAL A 90 5.71 3.24 2.66
CA VAL A 90 4.61 3.99 3.29
C VAL A 90 5.12 5.40 3.56
N TYR A 91 4.36 6.41 3.15
CA TYR A 91 4.71 7.78 3.55
C TYR A 91 3.50 8.69 3.61
N LEU A 92 3.57 9.61 4.56
CA LEU A 92 2.56 10.61 4.78
C LEU A 92 2.87 11.82 3.89
N LEU A 93 1.86 12.34 3.21
CA LEU A 93 2.03 13.54 2.39
C LEU A 93 1.64 14.76 3.22
N TYR A 94 2.56 15.70 3.32
CA TYR A 94 2.33 16.98 4.00
C TYR A 94 1.93 18.02 2.95
N GLU A 95 0.85 18.71 3.22
CA GLU A 95 0.34 19.77 2.36
C GLU A 95 0.75 21.14 2.89
#